data_88f61ae780bd00510b00298d6fd797ce
#
_entry.id   88f61ae780bd00510b00298d6fd797ce
#
_cell.length_a   1.000
_cell.length_b   1.000
_cell.length_c   1.000
_cell.angle_alpha   90.00
_cell.angle_beta   90.00
_cell.angle_gamma   90.00
#
_symmetry.space_group_name_H-M   'P 1'
#
loop_
_entity.id
_entity.type
_entity.pdbx_description
1 polymer ?
#
loop_
_entity_poly.entity_id
_entity_poly.type
_entity_poly.pdbx_seq_one_letter_code
_entity_poly.pdbx_strand_id
1 'polypeptide(L)'
;GYASQYLSIVAIGIPFLIVSNSFSNIIRSEGHATVAMTGMIIGNMINIVLDPVMIIGFKWYVAGAAVATVLGNIFSTVFYIIHLTSKRSILSIKPKDYSAKKIITLGVLSIGIPASLNSILMSFSNIMINSFMAKHGDLQLAGLGVAMKVNMIAVCLLYTSPSPRDRS
;
A
#
# COMPACT_ATOMS: atom_id res chain seq x y z
N GLY A 1 21.29 -4.50 14.28
CA GLY A 1 20.87 -3.10 14.52
C GLY A 1 19.37 -2.92 14.39
N TYR A 2 18.81 -1.84 14.91
CA TYR A 2 17.36 -1.54 14.91
C TYR A 2 16.73 -1.59 13.51
N ALA A 3 17.44 -1.15 12.48
CA ALA A 3 16.99 -1.21 11.10
C ALA A 3 16.77 -2.65 10.59
N SER A 4 17.62 -3.58 10.98
CA SER A 4 17.49 -4.99 10.62
C SER A 4 16.28 -5.64 11.28
N GLN A 5 16.01 -5.31 12.54
CA GLN A 5 14.80 -5.79 13.24
C GLN A 5 13.53 -5.26 12.61
N TYR A 6 13.50 -3.97 12.27
CA TYR A 6 12.37 -3.34 11.55
C TYR A 6 12.10 -4.04 10.23
N LEU A 7 13.14 -4.20 9.41
CA LEU A 7 13.01 -4.84 8.10
C LEU A 7 12.55 -6.30 8.19
N SER A 8 13.02 -7.05 9.18
CA SER A 8 12.59 -8.45 9.38
C SER A 8 11.11 -8.55 9.73
N ILE A 9 10.62 -7.68 10.62
CA ILE A 9 9.20 -7.66 11.02
C ILE A 9 8.32 -7.22 9.84
N VAL A 10 8.72 -6.17 9.14
CA VAL A 10 7.99 -5.69 7.96
C VAL A 10 7.99 -6.73 6.86
N ALA A 11 9.11 -7.46 6.65
CA ALA A 11 9.18 -8.53 5.66
C ALA A 11 8.14 -9.64 5.90
N ILE A 12 7.89 -10.00 7.16
CA ILE A 12 6.81 -10.93 7.54
C ILE A 12 5.43 -10.31 7.23
N GLY A 13 5.30 -9.00 7.34
CA GLY A 13 4.07 -8.25 7.03
C GLY A 13 3.79 -8.04 5.54
N ILE A 14 4.81 -8.16 4.65
CA ILE A 14 4.66 -7.92 3.20
C ILE A 14 3.52 -8.73 2.57
N PRO A 15 3.32 -10.02 2.84
CA PRO A 15 2.20 -10.76 2.28
C PRO A 15 0.84 -10.13 2.61
N PHE A 16 0.63 -9.69 3.83
CA PHE A 16 -0.61 -9.03 4.25
C PHE A 16 -0.79 -7.67 3.57
N LEU A 17 0.29 -6.92 3.40
CA LEU A 17 0.28 -5.65 2.68
C LEU A 17 -0.10 -5.85 1.21
N ILE A 18 0.47 -6.86 0.53
CA ILE A 18 0.16 -7.18 -0.86
C ILE A 18 -1.32 -7.59 -0.99
N VAL A 19 -1.79 -8.47 -0.12
CA VAL A 19 -3.18 -8.95 -0.13
C VAL A 19 -4.15 -7.78 0.14
N SER A 20 -3.86 -6.93 1.13
CA SER A 20 -4.67 -5.76 1.45
C SER A 20 -4.79 -4.81 0.26
N ASN A 21 -3.67 -4.48 -0.39
CA ASN A 21 -3.66 -3.61 -1.57
C ASN A 21 -4.40 -4.25 -2.75
N SER A 22 -4.21 -5.54 -2.98
CA SER A 22 -4.90 -6.27 -4.06
C SER A 22 -6.41 -6.25 -3.86
N PHE A 23 -6.89 -6.53 -2.66
CA PHE A 23 -8.31 -6.50 -2.34
C PHE A 23 -8.89 -5.08 -2.42
N SER A 24 -8.16 -4.07 -1.97
CA SER A 24 -8.56 -2.67 -2.13
C SER A 24 -8.79 -2.31 -3.61
N ASN A 25 -7.87 -2.71 -4.49
CA ASN A 25 -8.00 -2.46 -5.93
C ASN A 25 -9.15 -3.26 -6.57
N ILE A 26 -9.34 -4.51 -6.16
CA ILE A 26 -10.45 -5.34 -6.60
C ILE A 26 -11.80 -4.72 -6.21
N ILE A 27 -11.96 -4.28 -4.97
CA ILE A 27 -13.17 -3.64 -4.47
C ILE A 27 -13.45 -2.32 -5.20
N ARG A 28 -12.39 -1.55 -5.53
CA ARG A 28 -12.52 -0.35 -6.36
C ARG A 28 -13.00 -0.67 -7.77
N SER A 29 -12.51 -1.74 -8.37
CA SER A 29 -12.94 -2.16 -9.72
C SER A 29 -14.40 -2.63 -9.77
N GLU A 30 -14.97 -3.08 -8.65
CA GLU A 30 -16.40 -3.36 -8.48
C GLU A 30 -17.26 -2.08 -8.37
N GLY A 31 -16.66 -0.90 -8.33
CA GLY A 31 -17.36 0.37 -8.12
C GLY A 31 -17.57 0.74 -6.65
N HIS A 32 -17.14 -0.09 -5.70
CA HIS A 32 -17.27 0.14 -4.27
C HIS A 32 -16.07 0.92 -3.69
N ALA A 33 -15.70 2.04 -4.33
CA ALA A 33 -14.55 2.87 -3.92
C ALA A 33 -14.63 3.31 -2.45
N THR A 34 -15.81 3.63 -1.95
CA THR A 34 -16.04 4.02 -0.55
C THR A 34 -15.63 2.91 0.42
N VAL A 35 -15.95 1.65 0.11
CA VAL A 35 -15.58 0.50 0.95
C VAL A 35 -14.06 0.29 0.95
N ALA A 36 -13.42 0.42 -0.21
CA ALA A 36 -11.97 0.34 -0.32
C ALA A 36 -11.29 1.43 0.53
N MET A 37 -11.79 2.67 0.47
CA MET A 37 -11.31 3.77 1.30
C MET A 37 -11.54 3.51 2.79
N THR A 38 -12.71 3.03 3.17
CA THR A 38 -13.03 2.70 4.58
C THR A 38 -12.06 1.68 5.15
N GLY A 39 -11.75 0.63 4.41
CA GLY A 39 -10.77 -0.37 4.84
C GLY A 39 -9.36 0.20 5.02
N MET A 40 -8.92 1.10 4.13
CA MET A 40 -7.65 1.82 4.29
C MET A 40 -7.65 2.73 5.52
N ILE A 41 -8.75 3.45 5.76
CA ILE A 41 -8.89 4.34 6.94
C ILE A 41 -8.84 3.51 8.22
N ILE A 42 -9.56 2.40 8.29
CA ILE A 42 -9.54 1.50 9.46
C ILE A 42 -8.11 1.03 9.74
N GLY A 43 -7.38 0.54 8.74
CA GLY A 43 -6.01 0.08 8.93
C GLY A 43 -5.06 1.18 9.40
N ASN A 44 -5.17 2.38 8.82
CA ASN A 44 -4.36 3.52 9.21
C ASN A 44 -4.72 4.04 10.62
N MET A 45 -6.00 4.07 10.98
CA MET A 45 -6.42 4.46 12.34
C MET A 45 -5.91 3.49 13.40
N ILE A 46 -5.98 2.18 13.12
CA ILE A 46 -5.42 1.16 14.01
C ILE A 46 -3.91 1.34 14.14
N ASN A 47 -3.20 1.60 13.04
CA ASN A 47 -1.77 1.88 13.08
C ASN A 47 -1.46 3.10 13.96
N ILE A 48 -2.15 4.25 13.74
CA ILE A 48 -1.96 5.49 14.51
C ILE A 48 -2.21 5.27 16.01
N VAL A 49 -3.19 4.45 16.38
CA VAL A 49 -3.49 4.15 17.79
C VAL A 49 -2.46 3.18 18.39
N LEU A 50 -2.06 2.17 17.62
CA LEU A 50 -1.11 1.17 18.09
C LEU A 50 0.33 1.68 18.15
N ASP A 51 0.72 2.63 17.30
CA ASP A 51 2.08 3.19 17.30
C ASP A 51 2.49 3.72 18.68
N PRO A 52 1.77 4.66 19.33
CA PRO A 52 2.16 5.13 20.66
C PRO A 52 2.06 4.04 21.73
N VAL A 53 1.11 3.12 21.63
CA VAL A 53 0.98 2.01 22.58
C VAL A 53 2.20 1.08 22.50
N MET A 54 2.63 0.74 21.31
CA MET A 54 3.78 -0.17 21.10
C MET A 54 5.11 0.52 21.38
N ILE A 55 5.25 1.80 21.00
CA ILE A 55 6.50 2.55 21.17
C ILE A 55 6.70 2.96 22.61
N ILE A 56 5.69 3.54 23.25
CA ILE A 56 5.78 4.12 24.59
C ILE A 56 5.38 3.09 25.66
N GLY A 57 4.26 2.37 25.47
CA GLY A 57 3.74 1.42 26.43
C GLY A 57 4.62 0.19 26.58
N PHE A 58 4.92 -0.48 25.48
CA PHE A 58 5.77 -1.69 25.48
C PHE A 58 7.26 -1.40 25.33
N LYS A 59 7.66 -0.14 25.09
CA LYS A 59 9.06 0.28 24.87
C LYS A 59 9.78 -0.48 23.76
N TRP A 60 9.00 -0.95 22.76
CA TRP A 60 9.56 -1.69 21.63
C TRP A 60 10.13 -0.77 20.53
N TYR A 61 10.12 0.55 20.76
CA TYR A 61 10.69 1.56 19.86
C TYR A 61 10.40 1.28 18.39
N VAL A 62 11.44 1.04 17.61
CA VAL A 62 11.37 0.82 16.16
C VAL A 62 10.63 -0.47 15.79
N ALA A 63 10.80 -1.54 16.58
CA ALA A 63 10.10 -2.79 16.38
C ALA A 63 8.58 -2.63 16.61
N GLY A 64 8.20 -1.79 17.59
CA GLY A 64 6.79 -1.47 17.86
C GLY A 64 6.08 -0.85 16.67
N ALA A 65 6.70 0.13 16.02
CA ALA A 65 6.15 0.76 14.80
C ALA A 65 5.99 -0.25 13.66
N ALA A 66 6.94 -1.17 13.48
CA ALA A 66 6.83 -2.22 12.48
C ALA A 66 5.64 -3.16 12.75
N VAL A 67 5.46 -3.59 14.00
CA VAL A 67 4.34 -4.44 14.41
C VAL A 67 3.01 -3.72 14.25
N ALA A 68 2.89 -2.46 14.64
CA ALA A 68 1.68 -1.67 14.47
C ALA A 68 1.29 -1.55 12.98
N THR A 69 2.26 -1.34 12.10
CA THR A 69 2.03 -1.31 10.64
C THR A 69 1.53 -2.65 10.11
N VAL A 70 2.12 -3.76 10.53
CA VAL A 70 1.68 -5.11 10.13
C VAL A 70 0.27 -5.40 10.63
N LEU A 71 -0.04 -5.06 11.89
CA LEU A 71 -1.38 -5.22 12.45
C LEU A 71 -2.40 -4.38 11.71
N GLY A 72 -2.12 -3.11 11.39
CA GLY A 72 -2.99 -2.27 10.59
C GLY A 72 -3.35 -2.91 9.24
N ASN A 73 -2.35 -3.48 8.54
CA ASN A 73 -2.57 -4.20 7.28
C ASN A 73 -3.39 -5.49 7.46
N ILE A 74 -3.19 -6.22 8.56
CA ILE A 74 -3.98 -7.43 8.87
C ILE A 74 -5.45 -7.05 9.08
N PHE A 75 -5.74 -6.01 9.87
CA PHE A 75 -7.12 -5.56 10.10
C PHE A 75 -7.79 -5.08 8.81
N SER A 76 -7.08 -4.32 7.96
CA SER A 76 -7.58 -3.95 6.63
C SER A 76 -7.89 -5.18 5.79
N THR A 77 -7.00 -6.16 5.77
CA THR A 77 -7.19 -7.41 5.01
C THR A 77 -8.42 -8.17 5.51
N VAL A 78 -8.59 -8.31 6.82
CA VAL A 78 -9.74 -8.97 7.42
C VAL A 78 -11.04 -8.24 7.05
N PHE A 79 -11.05 -6.91 7.12
CA PHE A 79 -12.20 -6.10 6.72
C PHE A 79 -12.57 -6.35 5.24
N TYR A 80 -11.60 -6.37 4.34
CA TYR A 80 -11.83 -6.64 2.93
C TYR A 80 -12.33 -8.07 2.68
N ILE A 81 -11.79 -9.07 3.38
CA ILE A 81 -12.27 -10.45 3.28
C ILE A 81 -13.72 -10.54 3.72
N ILE A 82 -14.10 -9.92 4.83
CA ILE A 82 -15.49 -9.89 5.31
C ILE A 82 -16.40 -9.24 4.27
N HIS A 83 -15.97 -8.15 3.64
CA HIS A 83 -16.76 -7.50 2.60
C HIS A 83 -16.91 -8.37 1.36
N LEU A 84 -15.83 -8.97 0.87
CA LEU A 84 -15.82 -9.80 -0.33
C LEU A 84 -16.55 -11.15 -0.13
N THR A 85 -16.62 -11.67 1.10
CA THR A 85 -17.43 -12.87 1.42
C THR A 85 -18.90 -12.53 1.67
N SER A 86 -19.24 -11.25 1.81
CA SER A 86 -20.62 -10.80 1.95
C SER A 86 -21.37 -10.90 0.61
N LYS A 87 -22.69 -11.13 0.66
CA LYS A 87 -23.58 -11.20 -0.52
C LYS A 87 -23.63 -9.89 -1.34
N ARG A 88 -22.94 -8.85 -0.93
CA ARG A 88 -22.87 -7.54 -1.61
C ARG A 88 -21.77 -7.46 -2.68
N SER A 89 -20.80 -8.38 -2.66
CA SER A 89 -19.76 -8.47 -3.68
C SER A 89 -20.22 -9.38 -4.82
N ILE A 90 -19.95 -8.99 -6.05
CA ILE A 90 -20.22 -9.77 -7.26
C ILE A 90 -19.16 -10.87 -7.42
N LEU A 91 -18.00 -10.69 -6.76
CA LEU A 91 -16.87 -11.61 -6.86
C LEU A 91 -17.01 -12.76 -5.86
N SER A 92 -16.74 -13.96 -6.34
CA SER A 92 -16.66 -15.17 -5.52
C SER A 92 -15.18 -15.48 -5.20
N ILE A 93 -14.85 -15.53 -3.89
CA ILE A 93 -13.52 -15.97 -3.43
C ILE A 93 -13.46 -17.51 -3.30
N LYS A 94 -14.53 -18.21 -3.68
CA LYS A 94 -14.56 -19.67 -3.51
C LYS A 94 -13.53 -20.34 -4.42
N PRO A 95 -12.64 -21.18 -3.88
CA PRO A 95 -11.64 -21.88 -4.69
C PRO A 95 -12.23 -22.80 -5.77
N LYS A 96 -13.52 -23.14 -5.66
CA LYS A 96 -14.26 -23.91 -6.67
C LYS A 96 -14.57 -23.12 -7.95
N ASP A 97 -14.62 -21.79 -7.86
CA ASP A 97 -14.92 -20.92 -9.00
C ASP A 97 -13.63 -20.48 -9.74
N TYR A 98 -12.47 -20.98 -9.27
CA TYR A 98 -11.19 -20.70 -9.89
C TYR A 98 -11.10 -21.36 -11.27
N SER A 99 -11.16 -20.55 -12.31
CA SER A 99 -10.98 -20.97 -13.70
C SER A 99 -9.70 -20.34 -14.27
N ALA A 100 -8.64 -21.12 -14.29
CA ALA A 100 -7.36 -20.73 -14.93
C ALA A 100 -7.46 -20.80 -16.46
N LYS A 101 -8.38 -20.03 -17.06
CA LYS A 101 -8.44 -19.92 -18.52
C LYS A 101 -7.21 -19.16 -19.01
N LYS A 102 -6.47 -19.75 -19.95
CA LYS A 102 -5.25 -19.18 -20.53
C LYS A 102 -5.41 -17.73 -21.00
N ILE A 103 -6.59 -17.37 -21.51
CA ILE A 103 -6.93 -16.01 -21.95
C ILE A 103 -6.92 -15.02 -20.77
N ILE A 104 -7.49 -15.39 -19.62
CA ILE A 104 -7.53 -14.54 -18.43
C ILE A 104 -6.12 -14.35 -17.87
N THR A 105 -5.37 -15.44 -17.77
CA THR A 105 -3.98 -15.39 -17.27
C THR A 105 -3.09 -14.54 -18.17
N LEU A 106 -3.20 -14.67 -19.49
CA LEU A 106 -2.47 -13.83 -20.45
C LEU A 106 -2.88 -12.36 -20.33
N GLY A 107 -4.17 -12.05 -20.16
CA GLY A 107 -4.66 -10.69 -19.95
C GLY A 107 -4.08 -10.06 -18.69
N VAL A 108 -4.06 -10.78 -17.57
CA VAL A 108 -3.45 -10.31 -16.31
C VAL A 108 -1.95 -10.09 -16.46
N LEU A 109 -1.23 -11.00 -17.11
CA LEU A 109 0.21 -10.88 -17.32
C LEU A 109 0.56 -9.73 -18.27
N SER A 110 -0.21 -9.50 -19.33
CA SER A 110 0.04 -8.42 -20.30
C SER A 110 -0.06 -7.03 -19.69
N ILE A 111 -0.87 -6.86 -18.64
CA ILE A 111 -0.98 -5.60 -17.88
C ILE A 111 -0.02 -5.60 -16.70
N GLY A 112 0.11 -6.73 -16.02
CA GLY A 112 0.90 -6.85 -14.79
C GLY A 112 2.40 -6.73 -15.03
N ILE A 113 2.93 -7.31 -16.12
CA ILE A 113 4.37 -7.25 -16.42
C ILE A 113 4.85 -5.82 -16.69
N PRO A 114 4.22 -5.02 -17.60
CA PRO A 114 4.61 -3.62 -17.77
C PRO A 114 4.47 -2.77 -16.52
N ALA A 115 3.40 -2.98 -15.73
CA ALA A 115 3.19 -2.27 -14.47
C ALA A 115 4.28 -2.61 -13.44
N SER A 116 4.67 -3.89 -13.34
CA SER A 116 5.75 -4.33 -12.46
C SER A 116 7.10 -3.76 -12.89
N LEU A 117 7.41 -3.75 -14.18
CA LEU A 117 8.63 -3.15 -14.72
C LEU A 117 8.70 -1.65 -14.41
N ASN A 118 7.59 -0.92 -14.58
CA ASN A 118 7.53 0.49 -14.22
C ASN A 118 7.82 0.70 -12.71
N SER A 119 7.24 -0.13 -11.85
CA SER A 119 7.49 -0.06 -10.40
C SER A 119 8.93 -0.38 -10.02
N ILE A 120 9.56 -1.34 -10.69
CA ILE A 120 10.97 -1.69 -10.50
C ILE A 120 11.87 -0.52 -10.94
N LEU A 121 11.61 0.07 -12.10
CA LEU A 121 12.37 1.22 -12.60
C LEU A 121 12.23 2.43 -11.68
N MET A 122 11.02 2.72 -11.18
CA MET A 122 10.80 3.77 -10.18
C MET A 122 11.58 3.50 -8.88
N SER A 123 11.55 2.27 -8.39
CA SER A 123 12.29 1.88 -7.18
C SER A 123 13.80 2.02 -7.38
N PHE A 124 14.30 1.59 -8.53
CA PHE A 124 15.71 1.74 -8.88
C PHE A 124 16.14 3.20 -8.96
N SER A 125 15.32 4.04 -9.61
CA SER A 125 15.54 5.50 -9.67
C SER A 125 15.59 6.12 -8.27
N ASN A 126 14.65 5.77 -7.40
CA ASN A 126 14.64 6.24 -6.01
C ASN A 126 15.89 5.82 -5.23
N ILE A 127 16.36 4.57 -5.41
CA ILE A 127 17.58 4.08 -4.76
C ILE A 127 18.79 4.87 -5.26
N MET A 128 18.89 5.10 -6.57
CA MET A 128 19.98 5.89 -7.13
C MET A 128 19.99 7.32 -6.59
N ILE A 129 18.85 8.01 -6.62
CA ILE A 129 18.71 9.38 -6.13
C ILE A 129 19.10 9.46 -4.64
N ASN A 130 18.55 8.55 -3.82
CA ASN A 130 18.88 8.51 -2.40
C ASN A 130 20.36 8.23 -2.15
N SER A 131 20.98 7.34 -2.92
CA SER A 131 22.40 7.03 -2.82
C SER A 131 23.29 8.21 -3.20
N PHE A 132 22.90 8.96 -4.23
CA PHE A 132 23.61 10.20 -4.61
C PHE A 132 23.48 11.29 -3.54
N MET A 133 22.26 11.50 -3.02
CA MET A 133 22.03 12.51 -1.98
C MET A 133 22.71 12.15 -0.66
N ALA A 134 22.77 10.89 -0.29
CA ALA A 134 23.47 10.43 0.91
C ALA A 134 24.98 10.73 0.88
N LYS A 135 25.60 10.77 -0.32
CA LYS A 135 26.99 11.16 -0.47
C LYS A 135 27.26 12.64 -0.21
N HIS A 136 26.24 13.49 -0.33
CA HIS A 136 26.36 14.94 -0.14
C HIS A 136 25.97 15.37 1.29
N GLY A 137 25.52 14.46 2.13
CA GLY A 137 25.22 14.66 3.53
C GLY A 137 23.76 14.49 3.92
N ASP A 138 23.51 14.30 5.20
CA ASP A 138 22.19 13.99 5.75
C ASP A 138 21.16 15.12 5.56
N LEU A 139 21.62 16.36 5.52
CA LEU A 139 20.74 17.51 5.32
C LEU A 139 20.13 17.54 3.92
N GLN A 140 20.91 17.21 2.90
CA GLN A 140 20.46 17.11 1.51
C GLN A 140 19.49 15.94 1.33
N LEU A 141 19.74 14.82 1.99
CA LEU A 141 18.84 13.66 1.99
C LEU A 141 17.50 13.98 2.66
N ALA A 142 17.53 14.70 3.79
CA ALA A 142 16.31 15.17 4.45
C ALA A 142 15.52 16.16 3.58
N GLY A 143 16.22 17.11 2.92
CA GLY A 143 15.61 18.05 1.97
C GLY A 143 14.92 17.36 0.79
N LEU A 144 15.55 16.32 0.24
CA LEU A 144 14.95 15.49 -0.81
C LEU A 144 13.65 14.80 -0.31
N GLY A 145 13.66 14.26 0.91
CA GLY A 145 12.49 13.65 1.52
C GLY A 145 11.30 14.61 1.63
N VAL A 146 11.55 15.85 2.05
CA VAL A 146 10.52 16.89 2.11
C VAL A 146 10.02 17.26 0.71
N ALA A 147 10.92 17.45 -0.26
CA ALA A 147 10.56 17.76 -1.64
C ALA A 147 9.68 16.69 -2.28
N MET A 148 9.99 15.40 -2.03
CA MET A 148 9.15 14.28 -2.50
C MET A 148 7.75 14.29 -1.87
N LYS A 149 7.61 14.66 -0.59
CA LYS A 149 6.30 14.78 0.07
C LYS A 149 5.48 15.92 -0.50
N VAL A 150 6.10 17.07 -0.74
CA VAL A 150 5.44 18.22 -1.38
C VAL A 150 4.98 17.86 -2.81
N ASN A 151 5.84 17.20 -3.59
CA ASN A 151 5.49 16.73 -4.92
C ASN A 151 4.29 15.77 -4.88
N MET A 152 4.26 14.82 -3.95
CA MET A 152 3.15 13.89 -3.79
C MET A 152 1.83 14.61 -3.50
N ILE A 153 1.84 15.64 -2.64
CA ILE A 153 0.65 16.46 -2.35
C ILE A 153 0.20 17.20 -3.62
N ALA A 154 1.12 17.82 -4.35
CA ALA A 154 0.82 18.53 -5.59
C ALA A 154 0.20 17.61 -6.66
N VAL A 155 0.76 16.41 -6.83
CA VAL A 155 0.24 15.39 -7.74
C VAL A 155 -1.17 14.94 -7.30
N CYS A 156 -1.38 14.67 -6.02
CA CYS A 156 -2.70 14.30 -5.50
C CYS A 156 -3.74 15.40 -5.77
N LEU A 157 -3.41 16.66 -5.55
CA LEU A 157 -4.32 17.79 -5.82
C LEU A 157 -4.64 17.95 -7.30
N LEU A 158 -3.66 17.78 -8.18
CA LEU A 158 -3.86 17.84 -9.63
C LEU A 158 -4.72 16.68 -10.15
N TYR A 159 -4.52 15.47 -9.61
CA TYR A 159 -5.31 14.30 -10.01
C TYR A 159 -6.75 14.29 -9.46
N THR A 160 -6.99 14.98 -8.34
CA THR A 160 -8.34 15.10 -7.76
C THR A 160 -9.12 16.29 -8.30
N SER A 161 -8.45 17.19 -9.03
CA SER A 161 -9.09 18.33 -9.70
C SER A 161 -9.88 17.84 -10.91
N PRO A 162 -11.21 18.02 -10.96
CA PRO A 162 -12.01 17.59 -12.10
C PRO A 162 -11.55 18.32 -13.37
N SER A 163 -11.25 17.55 -14.41
CA SER A 163 -10.86 18.11 -15.70
C SER A 163 -11.99 18.99 -16.26
N PRO A 164 -11.69 20.14 -16.88
CA PRO A 164 -12.71 20.94 -17.56
C PRO A 164 -13.50 20.16 -18.62
N ARG A 165 -12.97 19.03 -19.10
CA ARG A 165 -13.63 18.14 -20.05
C ARG A 165 -14.72 17.24 -19.47
N ASP A 166 -14.77 17.09 -18.16
CA ASP A 166 -15.81 16.29 -17.49
C ASP A 166 -17.07 17.11 -17.17
N ARG A 167 -17.11 18.39 -17.58
CA ARG A 167 -18.24 19.32 -17.40
C ARG A 167 -19.06 19.58 -18.65
N SER A 168 -18.77 18.92 -19.76
CA SER A 168 -19.51 19.04 -21.02
C SER A 168 -20.39 17.84 -21.30
#